data_d6fb221539feb2cf2fc70f030a77df7b
#
_entry.id   d6fb221539feb2cf2fc70f030a77df7b
#
_cell.length_a   1.000
_cell.length_b   1.000
_cell.length_c   1.000
_cell.angle_alpha   90.00
_cell.angle_beta   90.00
_cell.angle_gamma   90.00
#
_symmetry.space_group_name_H-M   'P 1'
#
loop_
_entity.id
_entity.type
_entity.pdbx_description
1 polymer ?
#
loop_
_entity_poly.entity_id
_entity_poly.type
_entity_poly.pdbx_seq_one_letter_code
_entity_poly.pdbx_strand_id
1 'polypeptide(L)'
;MSQKGGTVKRTQQSEVRPHQLGQEVFKTILSEDVDWKPFPAFPPSVLLAVVVGQPSEPGPYTIRVKAPHGEKLMPHKHPEDRVHTVISGVFYIGLGDEFDASKLEAYPPGAVIILPGNTPHFHWAKSGEYVTQVTAIGPLGLEYLDPADDPRQLARRFAMRARSGSEVDGGMS
;
A
#
# COMPACT_ATOMS: atom_id res chain seq x y z
N MET A 1 22.39 -43.92 21.81
CA MET A 1 22.54 -42.50 22.30
C MET A 1 21.49 -41.67 21.62
N SER A 2 20.44 -41.33 22.34
CA SER A 2 19.26 -40.61 21.83
C SER A 2 19.38 -39.16 22.23
N GLN A 3 19.49 -38.24 21.26
CA GLN A 3 19.47 -36.81 21.53
C GLN A 3 18.01 -36.33 21.47
N LYS A 4 17.51 -35.92 22.64
CA LYS A 4 16.22 -35.25 22.79
C LYS A 4 16.34 -33.80 22.29
N GLY A 5 15.63 -33.46 21.20
CA GLY A 5 15.45 -32.11 20.72
C GLY A 5 14.65 -31.28 21.76
N GLY A 6 15.32 -30.33 22.36
CA GLY A 6 14.68 -29.37 23.27
C GLY A 6 13.89 -28.35 22.48
N THR A 7 12.59 -28.35 22.67
CA THR A 7 11.68 -27.27 22.22
C THR A 7 12.02 -26.01 23.02
N VAL A 8 12.58 -25.01 22.37
CA VAL A 8 12.76 -23.70 22.97
C VAL A 8 11.39 -23.07 23.16
N LYS A 9 10.86 -23.10 24.35
CA LYS A 9 9.68 -22.33 24.74
C LYS A 9 10.06 -20.85 24.70
N ARG A 10 9.47 -20.13 23.78
CA ARG A 10 9.53 -18.65 23.72
C ARG A 10 8.88 -18.12 25.00
N THR A 11 9.71 -17.76 25.96
CA THR A 11 9.27 -17.31 27.28
C THR A 11 9.22 -15.79 27.32
N GLN A 12 8.10 -15.27 27.79
CA GLN A 12 7.83 -13.95 28.35
C GLN A 12 7.81 -12.76 27.37
N GLN A 13 6.58 -12.41 27.03
CA GLN A 13 6.26 -11.00 26.77
C GLN A 13 6.61 -10.19 28.04
N SER A 14 7.61 -9.33 27.93
CA SER A 14 7.86 -8.34 28.97
C SER A 14 6.67 -7.38 28.98
N GLU A 15 6.07 -7.16 30.12
CA GLU A 15 5.11 -6.07 30.31
C GLU A 15 5.82 -4.74 30.04
N VAL A 16 5.59 -4.17 28.87
CA VAL A 16 6.10 -2.86 28.51
C VAL A 16 5.01 -1.83 28.83
N ARG A 17 5.40 -0.78 29.56
CA ARG A 17 4.48 0.31 29.89
C ARG A 17 4.01 1.02 28.62
N PRO A 18 2.71 1.38 28.51
CA PRO A 18 2.21 2.16 27.40
C PRO A 18 3.00 3.45 27.23
N HIS A 19 3.38 3.78 26.01
CA HIS A 19 4.10 5.03 25.70
C HIS A 19 3.17 6.21 25.45
N GLN A 20 1.92 5.93 25.15
CA GLN A 20 0.91 6.93 24.78
C GLN A 20 -0.43 6.61 25.43
N LEU A 21 -1.26 7.64 25.59
CA LEU A 21 -2.64 7.46 26.07
C LEU A 21 -3.40 6.49 25.16
N GLY A 22 -4.00 5.45 25.72
CA GLY A 22 -4.72 4.41 24.96
C GLY A 22 -3.85 3.29 24.40
N GLN A 23 -2.54 3.31 24.58
CA GLN A 23 -1.66 2.21 24.24
C GLN A 23 -1.52 1.26 25.43
N GLU A 24 -2.35 0.23 25.45
CA GLU A 24 -2.42 -0.70 26.58
C GLU A 24 -1.36 -1.81 26.49
N VAL A 25 -0.85 -2.13 25.30
CA VAL A 25 0.03 -3.28 25.07
C VAL A 25 1.11 -2.96 24.05
N PHE A 26 2.33 -3.39 24.32
CA PHE A 26 3.39 -3.44 23.32
C PHE A 26 3.00 -4.41 22.19
N LYS A 27 3.04 -3.93 20.95
CA LYS A 27 2.78 -4.74 19.76
C LYS A 27 4.03 -4.84 18.90
N THR A 28 4.29 -6.03 18.41
CA THR A 28 5.32 -6.29 17.42
C THR A 28 4.64 -6.88 16.18
N ILE A 29 4.96 -6.35 15.02
CA ILE A 29 4.51 -6.90 13.73
C ILE A 29 5.76 -7.37 13.00
N LEU A 30 5.90 -8.68 12.85
CA LEU A 30 6.97 -9.27 12.07
C LEU A 30 6.63 -9.21 10.57
N SER A 31 7.63 -9.34 9.72
CA SER A 31 7.42 -9.26 8.27
C SER A 31 6.50 -10.38 7.75
N GLU A 32 6.54 -11.55 8.37
CA GLU A 32 5.69 -12.70 8.08
C GLU A 32 4.26 -12.55 8.57
N ASP A 33 4.00 -11.68 9.56
CA ASP A 33 2.68 -11.45 10.14
C ASP A 33 1.92 -10.29 9.49
N VAL A 34 2.47 -9.70 8.44
CA VAL A 34 1.86 -8.55 7.74
C VAL A 34 0.62 -8.99 6.97
N ASP A 35 -0.54 -8.42 7.31
CA ASP A 35 -1.83 -8.72 6.70
C ASP A 35 -2.01 -7.92 5.39
N TRP A 36 -1.57 -8.51 4.29
CA TRP A 36 -1.63 -7.92 2.96
C TRP A 36 -3.03 -8.03 2.34
N LYS A 37 -3.60 -6.90 1.90
CA LYS A 37 -4.94 -6.84 1.29
C LYS A 37 -4.93 -5.99 0.02
N PRO A 38 -5.79 -6.31 -0.95
CA PRO A 38 -6.07 -5.39 -2.05
C PRO A 38 -6.59 -4.05 -1.50
N PHE A 39 -6.17 -2.97 -2.12
CA PHE A 39 -6.68 -1.63 -1.81
C PHE A 39 -7.41 -1.09 -3.04
N PRO A 40 -8.69 -0.66 -2.92
CA PRO A 40 -9.54 -0.34 -4.08
C PRO A 40 -8.98 0.74 -5.01
N ALA A 41 -8.13 1.62 -4.50
CA ALA A 41 -7.52 2.69 -5.27
C ALA A 41 -6.20 2.28 -5.94
N PHE A 42 -5.72 1.06 -5.73
CA PHE A 42 -4.53 0.52 -6.38
C PHE A 42 -4.91 -0.49 -7.48
N PRO A 43 -4.03 -0.73 -8.46
CA PRO A 43 -4.14 -1.89 -9.32
C PRO A 43 -4.37 -3.16 -8.50
N PRO A 44 -5.19 -4.13 -8.96
CA PRO A 44 -5.59 -5.30 -8.17
C PRO A 44 -4.44 -6.16 -7.65
N SER A 45 -3.29 -6.14 -8.31
CA SER A 45 -2.08 -6.87 -7.93
C SER A 45 -1.26 -6.17 -6.84
N VAL A 46 -1.47 -4.87 -6.62
CA VAL A 46 -0.79 -4.09 -5.59
C VAL A 46 -1.50 -4.25 -4.26
N LEU A 47 -0.76 -4.67 -3.25
CA LEU A 47 -1.30 -4.93 -1.93
C LEU A 47 -0.88 -3.84 -0.93
N LEU A 48 -1.77 -3.55 0.00
CA LEU A 48 -1.55 -2.65 1.11
C LEU A 48 -1.73 -3.41 2.42
N ALA A 49 -0.90 -3.10 3.40
CA ALA A 49 -1.07 -3.56 4.77
C ALA A 49 -1.01 -2.37 5.74
N VAL A 50 -1.96 -2.29 6.64
CA VAL A 50 -1.95 -1.31 7.73
C VAL A 50 -1.07 -1.86 8.86
N VAL A 51 -0.02 -1.12 9.20
CA VAL A 51 0.94 -1.50 10.25
C VAL A 51 0.60 -0.78 11.57
N VAL A 52 0.32 0.52 11.48
CA VAL A 52 -0.02 1.36 12.65
C VAL A 52 -1.12 2.33 12.27
N GLY A 53 -2.01 2.62 13.22
CA GLY A 53 -3.06 3.63 13.06
C GLY A 53 -4.22 3.19 12.16
N GLN A 54 -5.01 4.18 11.76
CA GLN A 54 -6.14 4.00 10.85
C GLN A 54 -6.03 4.99 9.70
N PRO A 55 -5.63 4.56 8.50
CA PRO A 55 -5.40 5.48 7.37
C PRO A 55 -6.63 6.28 6.94
N SER A 56 -7.85 5.79 7.23
CA SER A 56 -9.10 6.48 6.93
C SER A 56 -9.44 7.63 7.88
N GLU A 57 -8.72 7.73 9.01
CA GLU A 57 -9.03 8.67 10.10
C GLU A 57 -7.94 9.74 10.23
N PRO A 58 -8.26 10.90 10.83
CA PRO A 58 -7.24 11.87 11.21
C PRO A 58 -6.27 11.28 12.22
N GLY A 59 -4.97 11.49 12.00
CA GLY A 59 -3.91 11.03 12.90
C GLY A 59 -2.79 10.31 12.19
N PRO A 60 -1.74 9.93 12.92
CA PRO A 60 -0.60 9.24 12.34
C PRO A 60 -0.95 7.81 11.93
N TYR A 61 -0.50 7.42 10.75
CA TYR A 61 -0.60 6.04 10.28
C TYR A 61 0.71 5.58 9.64
N THR A 62 0.90 4.27 9.63
CA THR A 62 1.96 3.61 8.86
C THR A 62 1.34 2.44 8.09
N ILE A 63 1.56 2.44 6.80
CA ILE A 63 1.16 1.36 5.89
C ILE A 63 2.38 0.79 5.19
N ARG A 64 2.26 -0.42 4.67
CA ARG A 64 3.19 -0.97 3.68
C ARG A 64 2.47 -1.18 2.36
N VAL A 65 3.18 -0.93 1.27
CA VAL A 65 2.71 -1.15 -0.09
C VAL A 65 3.65 -2.14 -0.76
N LYS A 66 3.07 -3.19 -1.37
CA LYS A 66 3.80 -4.21 -2.12
C LYS A 66 3.30 -4.22 -3.56
N ALA A 67 4.19 -3.96 -4.50
CA ALA A 67 3.90 -4.00 -5.93
C ALA A 67 4.70 -5.11 -6.60
N PRO A 68 4.06 -6.09 -7.28
CA PRO A 68 4.76 -7.16 -7.97
C PRO A 68 5.50 -6.64 -9.20
N HIS A 69 6.46 -7.44 -9.68
CA HIS A 69 7.24 -7.11 -10.87
C HIS A 69 6.36 -6.72 -12.06
N GLY A 70 6.73 -5.65 -12.73
CA GLY A 70 6.04 -5.13 -13.92
C GLY A 70 4.90 -4.17 -13.63
N GLU A 71 4.37 -4.15 -12.40
CA GLU A 71 3.23 -3.32 -12.07
C GLU A 71 3.59 -1.83 -12.03
N LYS A 72 2.63 -1.01 -12.49
CA LYS A 72 2.74 0.45 -12.53
C LYS A 72 1.62 1.07 -11.72
N LEU A 73 1.96 2.07 -10.92
CA LEU A 73 1.00 3.01 -10.38
C LEU A 73 1.11 4.28 -11.22
N MET A 74 0.05 4.53 -11.99
CA MET A 74 -0.03 5.65 -12.93
C MET A 74 -0.05 7.00 -12.19
N PRO A 75 0.17 8.13 -12.87
CA PRO A 75 0.28 9.43 -12.22
C PRO A 75 -0.88 9.73 -11.28
N HIS A 76 -0.53 9.98 -10.04
CA HIS A 76 -1.47 10.27 -8.95
C HIS A 76 -0.84 11.21 -7.93
N LYS A 77 -1.64 11.71 -7.03
CA LYS A 77 -1.21 12.55 -5.89
C LYS A 77 -1.96 12.18 -4.62
N HIS A 78 -1.39 12.59 -3.51
CA HIS A 78 -1.97 12.45 -2.18
C HIS A 78 -2.11 13.83 -1.55
N PRO A 79 -3.18 14.15 -0.81
CA PRO A 79 -3.29 15.44 -0.13
C PRO A 79 -2.29 15.59 1.03
N GLU A 80 -1.93 14.49 1.67
CA GLU A 80 -1.02 14.47 2.81
C GLU A 80 0.46 14.34 2.39
N ASP A 81 1.38 14.91 3.20
CA ASP A 81 2.81 14.65 3.11
C ASP A 81 3.10 13.20 3.47
N ARG A 82 4.06 12.58 2.78
CA ARG A 82 4.42 11.18 2.96
C ARG A 82 5.91 10.99 3.13
N VAL A 83 6.28 10.11 4.05
CA VAL A 83 7.63 9.59 4.18
C VAL A 83 7.63 8.14 3.75
N HIS A 84 8.28 7.85 2.62
CA HIS A 84 8.47 6.49 2.11
C HIS A 84 9.81 5.95 2.59
N THR A 85 9.81 4.72 3.09
CA THR A 85 11.04 3.96 3.36
C THR A 85 11.02 2.70 2.51
N VAL A 86 12.04 2.47 1.71
CA VAL A 86 12.15 1.24 0.92
C VAL A 86 12.55 0.10 1.84
N ILE A 87 11.70 -0.93 1.95
CA ILE A 87 11.93 -2.11 2.79
C ILE A 87 12.64 -3.21 2.01
N SER A 88 12.19 -3.49 0.79
CA SER A 88 12.79 -4.51 -0.06
C SER A 88 12.57 -4.19 -1.55
N GLY A 89 13.38 -4.81 -2.40
CA GLY A 89 13.38 -4.54 -3.84
C GLY A 89 13.96 -3.16 -4.18
N VAL A 90 13.74 -2.71 -5.41
CA VAL A 90 14.11 -1.36 -5.85
C VAL A 90 12.84 -0.59 -6.16
N PHE A 91 12.65 0.52 -5.46
CA PHE A 91 11.52 1.41 -5.66
C PHE A 91 11.85 2.43 -6.74
N TYR A 92 11.12 2.38 -7.87
CA TYR A 92 11.25 3.37 -8.93
C TYR A 92 10.09 4.36 -8.83
N ILE A 93 10.40 5.62 -8.62
CA ILE A 93 9.44 6.73 -8.57
C ILE A 93 9.88 7.84 -9.51
N GLY A 94 8.93 8.40 -10.24
CA GLY A 94 9.10 9.58 -11.08
C GLY A 94 8.12 10.67 -10.70
N LEU A 95 8.51 11.93 -10.87
CA LEU A 95 7.65 13.08 -10.63
C LEU A 95 7.05 13.60 -11.94
N GLY A 96 5.80 14.03 -11.87
CA GLY A 96 5.06 14.63 -12.98
C GLY A 96 3.65 14.05 -13.13
N ASP A 97 2.90 14.69 -14.01
CA ASP A 97 1.49 14.42 -14.31
C ASP A 97 1.28 13.42 -15.45
N GLU A 98 2.36 13.03 -16.13
CA GLU A 98 2.37 11.99 -17.15
C GLU A 98 3.41 10.92 -16.81
N PHE A 99 3.07 9.64 -17.12
CA PHE A 99 4.02 8.55 -16.94
C PHE A 99 5.15 8.63 -17.95
N ASP A 100 6.35 8.89 -17.46
CA ASP A 100 7.57 8.94 -18.26
C ASP A 100 8.66 8.08 -17.62
N ALA A 101 8.97 6.95 -18.25
CA ALA A 101 9.96 6.01 -17.75
C ALA A 101 11.39 6.59 -17.65
N SER A 102 11.68 7.69 -18.36
CA SER A 102 12.97 8.37 -18.30
C SER A 102 13.15 9.22 -17.04
N LYS A 103 12.04 9.60 -16.39
CA LYS A 103 12.02 10.37 -15.13
C LYS A 103 12.07 9.49 -13.88
N LEU A 104 12.07 8.17 -14.04
CA LEU A 104 12.12 7.24 -12.91
C LEU A 104 13.52 7.22 -12.29
N GLU A 105 13.57 7.52 -11.02
CA GLU A 105 14.75 7.35 -10.17
C GLU A 105 14.62 6.06 -9.35
N ALA A 106 15.74 5.36 -9.17
CA ALA A 106 15.80 4.06 -8.50
C ALA A 106 16.30 4.22 -7.06
N TYR A 107 15.52 3.73 -6.11
CA TYR A 107 15.86 3.79 -4.69
C TYR A 107 15.99 2.38 -4.11
N PRO A 108 17.17 1.99 -3.59
CA PRO A 108 17.41 0.69 -2.98
C PRO A 108 16.79 0.59 -1.57
N PRO A 109 16.76 -0.62 -0.97
CA PRO A 109 16.36 -0.81 0.43
C PRO A 109 17.12 0.10 1.39
N GLY A 110 16.40 0.68 2.36
CA GLY A 110 16.91 1.65 3.31
C GLY A 110 16.81 3.11 2.86
N ALA A 111 16.55 3.38 1.58
CA ALA A 111 16.30 4.75 1.12
C ALA A 111 15.04 5.32 1.76
N VAL A 112 15.10 6.61 2.08
CA VAL A 112 13.97 7.39 2.62
C VAL A 112 13.66 8.52 1.64
N ILE A 113 12.40 8.61 1.21
CA ILE A 113 11.91 9.62 0.29
C ILE A 113 10.85 10.45 1.00
N ILE A 114 11.02 11.77 1.02
CA ILE A 114 10.02 12.72 1.52
C ILE A 114 9.26 13.23 0.31
N LEU A 115 7.96 12.94 0.27
CA LEU A 115 7.05 13.34 -0.79
C LEU A 115 6.05 14.33 -0.22
N PRO A 116 6.15 15.63 -0.55
CA PRO A 116 5.16 16.61 -0.13
C PRO A 116 3.78 16.33 -0.68
N GLY A 117 2.75 16.70 0.07
CA GLY A 117 1.36 16.57 -0.34
C GLY A 117 1.10 17.28 -1.69
N ASN A 118 0.14 16.77 -2.42
CA ASN A 118 -0.26 17.24 -3.74
C ASN A 118 0.83 17.19 -4.84
N THR A 119 1.95 16.49 -4.59
CA THR A 119 2.99 16.28 -5.60
C THR A 119 2.59 15.15 -6.55
N PRO A 120 2.38 15.42 -7.86
CA PRO A 120 2.13 14.39 -8.86
C PRO A 120 3.33 13.48 -9.03
N HIS A 121 3.09 12.18 -8.99
CA HIS A 121 4.13 11.16 -9.10
C HIS A 121 3.56 9.83 -9.61
N PHE A 122 4.45 8.96 -10.04
CA PHE A 122 4.12 7.63 -10.53
C PHE A 122 5.21 6.63 -10.14
N HIS A 123 4.85 5.34 -10.10
CA HIS A 123 5.75 4.26 -9.71
C HIS A 123 5.80 3.16 -10.76
N TRP A 124 6.90 2.42 -10.77
CA TRP A 124 7.01 1.19 -11.56
C TRP A 124 7.87 0.15 -10.82
N ALA A 125 7.35 -1.06 -10.65
CA ALA A 125 8.10 -2.23 -10.16
C ALA A 125 8.98 -2.81 -11.30
N LYS A 126 9.92 -1.97 -11.81
CA LYS A 126 10.65 -2.18 -13.07
C LYS A 126 11.60 -3.38 -13.02
N SER A 127 12.32 -3.56 -11.92
CA SER A 127 13.36 -4.58 -11.80
C SER A 127 12.96 -5.79 -10.94
N GLY A 128 11.74 -5.80 -10.40
CA GLY A 128 11.24 -6.84 -9.51
C GLY A 128 10.17 -6.29 -8.58
N GLU A 129 9.63 -7.15 -7.72
CA GLU A 129 8.75 -6.74 -6.63
C GLU A 129 9.47 -5.76 -5.70
N TYR A 130 8.75 -4.77 -5.21
CA TYR A 130 9.21 -3.91 -4.12
C TYR A 130 8.20 -3.85 -2.98
N VAL A 131 8.72 -3.55 -1.79
CA VAL A 131 7.92 -3.18 -0.62
C VAL A 131 8.42 -1.84 -0.11
N THR A 132 7.51 -0.87 0.00
CA THR A 132 7.75 0.39 0.69
C THR A 132 6.90 0.48 1.96
N GLN A 133 7.42 1.16 2.97
CA GLN A 133 6.66 1.59 4.13
C GLN A 133 6.39 3.09 4.01
N VAL A 134 5.14 3.49 4.22
CA VAL A 134 4.71 4.88 4.16
C VAL A 134 4.21 5.30 5.52
N THR A 135 4.75 6.40 6.04
CA THR A 135 4.26 7.05 7.25
C THR A 135 3.73 8.43 6.89
N ALA A 136 2.53 8.75 7.38
CA ALA A 136 1.87 10.01 7.11
C ALA A 136 0.86 10.37 8.21
N ILE A 137 0.26 11.56 8.07
CA ILE A 137 -0.88 12.00 8.90
C ILE A 137 -2.14 11.90 8.04
N GLY A 138 -3.09 11.07 8.48
CA GLY A 138 -4.35 10.84 7.77
C GLY A 138 -5.35 12.00 7.81
N PRO A 139 -6.43 11.87 7.04
CA PRO A 139 -6.82 10.67 6.31
C PRO A 139 -6.02 10.47 5.02
N LEU A 140 -5.75 9.19 4.68
CA LEU A 140 -5.13 8.80 3.42
C LEU A 140 -6.03 9.17 2.25
N GLY A 141 -5.53 9.99 1.35
CA GLY A 141 -6.16 10.31 0.09
C GLY A 141 -5.34 9.78 -1.10
N LEU A 142 -6.00 9.50 -2.21
CA LEU A 142 -5.36 9.19 -3.49
C LEU A 142 -6.27 9.65 -4.63
N GLU A 143 -5.71 10.48 -5.51
CA GLU A 143 -6.35 11.01 -6.69
C GLU A 143 -5.46 10.73 -7.91
N TYR A 144 -5.98 9.96 -8.88
CA TYR A 144 -5.33 9.80 -10.18
C TYR A 144 -5.52 11.06 -11.02
N LEU A 145 -4.50 11.44 -11.78
CA LEU A 145 -4.58 12.62 -12.66
C LEU A 145 -5.43 12.34 -13.89
N ASP A 146 -5.31 11.15 -14.46
CA ASP A 146 -6.27 10.66 -15.46
C ASP A 146 -7.30 9.73 -14.77
N PRO A 147 -8.60 10.08 -14.81
CA PRO A 147 -9.65 9.22 -14.29
C PRO A 147 -9.72 7.83 -14.94
N ALA A 148 -9.15 7.64 -16.13
CA ALA A 148 -9.09 6.34 -16.79
C ALA A 148 -8.13 5.38 -16.10
N ASP A 149 -7.14 5.88 -15.38
CA ASP A 149 -6.15 5.11 -14.63
C ASP A 149 -6.66 4.70 -13.24
N ASP A 150 -7.80 5.26 -12.77
CA ASP A 150 -8.36 4.95 -11.46
C ASP A 150 -9.08 3.59 -11.47
N PRO A 151 -8.56 2.57 -10.77
CA PRO A 151 -9.18 1.25 -10.73
C PRO A 151 -10.62 1.27 -10.19
N ARG A 152 -10.96 2.24 -9.33
CA ARG A 152 -12.32 2.42 -8.79
C ARG A 152 -13.33 2.80 -9.86
N GLN A 153 -12.91 3.55 -10.90
CA GLN A 153 -13.73 3.92 -12.04
C GLN A 153 -13.96 2.71 -12.97
N LEU A 154 -12.93 1.92 -13.20
CA LEU A 154 -13.04 0.69 -13.99
C LEU A 154 -14.04 -0.29 -13.35
N ALA A 155 -13.92 -0.52 -12.05
CA ALA A 155 -14.84 -1.39 -11.31
C ALA A 155 -16.31 -0.91 -11.42
N ARG A 156 -16.55 0.40 -11.31
CA ARG A 156 -17.89 0.99 -11.47
C ARG A 156 -18.46 0.78 -12.88
N ARG A 157 -17.64 0.98 -13.92
CA ARG A 157 -18.04 0.77 -15.32
C ARG A 157 -18.44 -0.70 -15.59
N PHE A 158 -17.68 -1.66 -15.07
CA PHE A 158 -18.00 -3.08 -15.18
C PHE A 158 -19.30 -3.44 -14.44
N ALA A 159 -19.49 -2.93 -13.23
CA ALA A 159 -20.72 -3.15 -12.47
C ALA A 159 -21.97 -2.57 -13.15
N MET A 160 -21.87 -1.40 -13.77
CA MET A 160 -22.98 -0.80 -14.52
C MET A 160 -23.32 -1.62 -15.77
N ARG A 161 -22.32 -2.09 -16.53
CA ARG A 161 -22.53 -2.93 -17.71
C ARG A 161 -23.19 -4.27 -17.36
N ALA A 162 -22.80 -4.88 -16.24
CA ALA A 162 -23.39 -6.13 -15.79
C ALA A 162 -24.89 -5.97 -15.43
N ARG A 163 -25.27 -4.83 -14.86
CA ARG A 163 -26.68 -4.53 -14.54
C ARG A 163 -27.53 -4.26 -15.78
N SER A 164 -27.02 -3.52 -16.75
CA SER A 164 -27.74 -3.24 -18.00
C SER A 164 -27.90 -4.46 -18.92
N GLY A 165 -26.99 -5.45 -18.79
CA GLY A 165 -27.11 -6.71 -19.55
C GLY A 165 -28.15 -7.68 -18.99
N SER A 166 -28.50 -7.57 -17.70
CA SER A 166 -29.49 -8.45 -17.06
C SER A 166 -30.94 -7.99 -17.25
N GLU A 167 -31.18 -6.75 -17.71
CA GLU A 167 -32.53 -6.22 -17.94
C GLU A 167 -33.09 -6.54 -19.35
N VAL A 168 -32.27 -7.05 -20.25
CA VAL A 168 -32.68 -7.33 -21.64
C VAL A 168 -33.25 -8.75 -21.83
N ASP A 169 -33.07 -9.66 -20.90
CA ASP A 169 -33.46 -11.07 -21.03
C ASP A 169 -34.78 -11.43 -20.30
N GLY A 170 -35.51 -10.44 -19.79
CA GLY A 170 -36.78 -10.62 -19.05
C GLY A 170 -38.06 -10.33 -19.82
N GLY A 171 -38.02 -10.11 -21.11
CA GLY A 171 -39.17 -9.62 -21.89
C GLY A 171 -39.54 -10.48 -23.09
N MET A 172 -39.79 -11.78 -22.93
CA MET A 172 -40.55 -12.57 -23.89
C MET A 172 -41.20 -13.77 -23.19
N SER A 173 -42.44 -13.57 -22.78
CA SER A 173 -43.42 -14.65 -22.55
C SER A 173 -44.80 -14.07 -22.74
#